data_0a21a3b3f68a019e0fd8d721d5e2acec
#
_entry.id   0a21a3b3f68a019e0fd8d721d5e2acec
#
_cell.length_a   1.000
_cell.length_b   1.000
_cell.length_c   1.000
_cell.angle_alpha   90.00
_cell.angle_beta   90.00
_cell.angle_gamma   90.00
#
_symmetry.space_group_name_H-M   'P 1'
#
loop_
_entity.id
_entity.type
_entity.pdbx_description
1 polymer ?
#
loop_
_entity_poly.entity_id
_entity_poly.type
_entity_poly.pdbx_seq_one_letter_code
_entity_poly.pdbx_strand_id
1 'polypeptide(L)'
;KYSTPVFNPQKTDDFEKKAKEVRETIESSVKYHMLSDVDVGTFLSGGIDSAIITATASKLNPGIKAFTVAFGEKEYSEIDEASSIAKHLDVEHIKLIAGLEDFKRAFDKVVYHLDFPTADPSTMAIYLICEEAAKHLKVVLSGEGSDELFGGYKVYNESAVSSKIYRLPSCIKKTL
;
A
#
# COMPACT_ATOMS: atom_id res chain seq x y z
N LYS A 1 6.77 23.71 5.13
CA LYS A 1 7.08 22.94 3.89
C LYS A 1 8.59 22.90 3.74
N TYR A 2 9.19 21.74 3.88
CA TYR A 2 10.65 21.54 3.83
C TYR A 2 11.09 20.84 2.53
N SER A 3 10.15 20.36 1.73
CA SER A 3 10.45 19.78 0.41
C SER A 3 9.31 20.06 -0.58
N THR A 4 9.67 20.24 -1.83
CA THR A 4 8.73 20.29 -2.96
C THR A 4 9.25 19.32 -4.01
N PRO A 5 8.45 18.32 -4.43
CA PRO A 5 8.87 17.42 -5.50
C PRO A 5 9.16 18.22 -6.77
N VAL A 6 10.31 18.00 -7.37
CA VAL A 6 10.65 18.55 -8.67
C VAL A 6 10.80 17.38 -9.63
N PHE A 7 9.95 17.36 -10.64
CA PHE A 7 10.01 16.36 -11.69
C PHE A 7 11.03 16.81 -12.75
N ASN A 8 12.13 16.07 -12.83
CA ASN A 8 13.13 16.26 -13.86
C ASN A 8 13.29 14.94 -14.64
N PRO A 9 12.44 14.70 -15.65
CA PRO A 9 12.44 13.43 -16.37
C PRO A 9 13.75 13.24 -17.11
N GLN A 10 14.47 12.20 -16.71
CA GLN A 10 15.70 11.78 -17.39
C GLN A 10 15.39 10.49 -18.17
N LYS A 11 15.72 10.49 -19.45
CA LYS A 11 15.75 9.24 -20.22
C LYS A 11 16.95 8.44 -19.76
N THR A 12 16.70 7.23 -19.30
CA THR A 12 17.76 6.26 -19.03
C THR A 12 17.45 4.99 -19.81
N ASP A 13 18.45 4.46 -20.48
CA ASP A 13 18.35 3.18 -21.18
C ASP A 13 18.84 2.01 -20.30
N ASP A 14 19.32 2.31 -19.09
CA ASP A 14 19.84 1.33 -18.13
C ASP A 14 18.81 1.03 -17.05
N PHE A 15 17.92 0.10 -17.34
CA PHE A 15 16.88 -0.39 -16.42
C PHE A 15 17.49 -1.03 -15.17
N GLU A 16 18.54 -1.85 -15.31
CA GLU A 16 19.15 -2.58 -14.20
C GLU A 16 19.79 -1.64 -13.20
N LYS A 17 20.46 -0.60 -13.69
CA LYS A 17 21.02 0.45 -12.83
C LYS A 17 19.93 1.16 -12.04
N LYS A 18 18.83 1.53 -12.70
CA LYS A 18 17.70 2.21 -12.03
C LYS A 18 17.00 1.30 -11.02
N ALA A 19 16.78 0.03 -11.35
CA ALA A 19 16.21 -0.94 -10.42
C ALA A 19 17.07 -1.10 -9.16
N LYS A 20 18.40 -1.10 -9.32
CA LYS A 20 19.33 -1.13 -8.19
C LYS A 20 19.25 0.13 -7.33
N GLU A 21 19.25 1.32 -7.94
CA GLU A 21 19.12 2.59 -7.23
C GLU A 21 17.81 2.67 -6.42
N VAL A 22 16.68 2.23 -7.02
CA VAL A 22 15.37 2.16 -6.34
C VAL A 22 15.44 1.20 -5.15
N ARG A 23 15.99 0.00 -5.34
CA ARG A 23 16.15 -0.98 -4.27
C ARG A 23 16.95 -0.43 -3.10
N GLU A 24 18.12 0.15 -3.36
CA GLU A 24 18.98 0.72 -2.34
C GLU A 24 18.28 1.86 -1.58
N THR A 25 17.49 2.65 -2.29
CA THR A 25 16.70 3.74 -1.69
C THR A 25 15.60 3.20 -0.76
N ILE A 26 14.86 2.18 -1.20
CA ILE A 26 13.82 1.54 -0.38
C ILE A 26 14.44 0.88 0.86
N GLU A 27 15.53 0.12 0.69
CA GLU A 27 16.22 -0.55 1.80
C GLU A 27 16.73 0.47 2.83
N SER A 28 17.30 1.59 2.37
CA SER A 28 17.73 2.69 3.23
C SER A 28 16.55 3.33 3.95
N SER A 29 15.45 3.62 3.25
CA SER A 29 14.24 4.20 3.82
C SER A 29 13.65 3.32 4.92
N VAL A 30 13.45 2.02 4.63
CA VAL A 30 12.91 1.07 5.61
C VAL A 30 13.82 0.98 6.84
N LYS A 31 15.14 0.94 6.63
CA LYS A 31 16.12 0.93 7.75
C LYS A 31 15.93 2.12 8.68
N TYR A 32 15.72 3.32 8.14
CA TYR A 32 15.47 4.50 8.97
C TYR A 32 14.12 4.44 9.68
N HIS A 33 13.08 3.94 9.04
CA HIS A 33 11.74 3.81 9.63
C HIS A 33 11.67 2.68 10.68
N MET A 34 12.60 1.74 10.66
CA MET A 34 12.73 0.70 11.70
C MET A 34 13.43 1.17 12.97
N LEU A 35 13.96 2.43 13.00
CA LEU A 35 14.54 3.01 14.21
C LEU A 35 13.40 3.40 15.16
N SER A 36 13.21 2.60 16.20
CA SER A 36 12.11 2.77 17.14
C SER A 36 12.48 2.21 18.51
N ASP A 37 11.96 2.81 19.57
CA ASP A 37 12.07 2.34 20.96
C ASP A 37 11.04 1.24 21.30
N VAL A 38 10.19 0.89 20.35
CA VAL A 38 9.14 -0.14 20.47
C VAL A 38 9.16 -1.07 19.27
N ASP A 39 8.52 -2.22 19.42
CA ASP A 39 8.40 -3.18 18.33
C ASP A 39 7.67 -2.56 17.12
N VAL A 40 8.22 -2.83 15.94
CA VAL A 40 7.70 -2.39 14.65
C VAL A 40 7.17 -3.60 13.88
N GLY A 41 5.97 -3.47 13.31
CA GLY A 41 5.40 -4.47 12.40
C GLY A 41 5.20 -3.90 11.00
N THR A 42 4.53 -4.65 10.14
CA THR A 42 4.19 -4.24 8.78
C THR A 42 2.73 -4.55 8.46
N PHE A 43 2.10 -3.74 7.62
CA PHE A 43 0.91 -4.20 6.91
C PHE A 43 1.33 -4.98 5.68
N LEU A 44 0.67 -6.11 5.45
CA LEU A 44 0.94 -7.00 4.32
C LEU A 44 -0.37 -7.29 3.59
N SER A 45 -0.44 -6.88 2.33
CA SER A 45 -1.46 -7.31 1.38
C SER A 45 -0.86 -8.32 0.39
N GLY A 46 -1.65 -8.79 -0.56
CA GLY A 46 -1.12 -9.56 -1.70
C GLY A 46 -0.32 -8.71 -2.70
N GLY A 47 -0.28 -7.38 -2.51
CA GLY A 47 0.38 -6.44 -3.41
C GLY A 47 1.90 -6.39 -3.26
N ILE A 48 2.57 -5.99 -4.36
CA ILE A 48 4.04 -5.93 -4.43
C ILE A 48 4.63 -4.90 -3.45
N ASP A 49 3.95 -3.77 -3.23
CA ASP A 49 4.44 -2.66 -2.43
C ASP A 49 4.59 -3.06 -0.96
N SER A 50 3.52 -3.60 -0.37
CA SER A 50 3.54 -4.11 1.00
C SER A 50 4.50 -5.29 1.17
N ALA A 51 4.63 -6.14 0.13
CA ALA A 51 5.55 -7.26 0.12
C ALA A 51 7.01 -6.80 0.16
N ILE A 52 7.39 -5.77 -0.61
CA ILE A 52 8.75 -5.21 -0.60
C ILE A 52 9.10 -4.61 0.77
N ILE A 53 8.18 -3.85 1.36
CA ILE A 53 8.38 -3.27 2.70
C ILE A 53 8.57 -4.39 3.74
N THR A 54 7.67 -5.39 3.74
CA THR A 54 7.74 -6.51 4.68
C THR A 54 9.03 -7.33 4.48
N ALA A 55 9.40 -7.63 3.23
CA ALA A 55 10.62 -8.36 2.91
C ALA A 55 11.89 -7.61 3.33
N THR A 56 11.89 -6.29 3.22
CA THR A 56 13.03 -5.49 3.64
C THR A 56 13.11 -5.41 5.17
N ALA A 57 11.97 -5.20 5.82
CA ALA A 57 11.89 -5.11 7.28
C ALA A 57 12.23 -6.46 7.96
N SER A 58 11.82 -7.59 7.39
CA SER A 58 12.11 -8.92 7.93
C SER A 58 13.61 -9.26 7.95
N LYS A 59 14.38 -8.74 7.00
CA LYS A 59 15.86 -8.89 7.01
C LYS A 59 16.51 -8.12 8.16
N LEU A 60 15.91 -7.04 8.60
CA LEU A 60 16.41 -6.20 9.69
C LEU A 60 15.93 -6.69 11.07
N ASN A 61 14.74 -7.26 11.12
CA ASN A 61 14.13 -7.78 12.32
C ASN A 61 13.48 -9.15 12.03
N PRO A 62 14.23 -10.27 12.15
CA PRO A 62 13.66 -11.61 12.05
C PRO A 62 12.56 -11.81 13.09
N GLY A 63 11.40 -12.32 12.68
CA GLY A 63 10.22 -12.48 13.55
C GLY A 63 9.33 -11.24 13.62
N ILE A 64 9.51 -10.27 12.73
CA ILE A 64 8.59 -9.13 12.57
C ILE A 64 7.15 -9.62 12.34
N LYS A 65 6.18 -8.91 12.93
CA LYS A 65 4.76 -9.20 12.74
C LYS A 65 4.23 -8.52 11.49
N ALA A 66 3.56 -9.28 10.64
CA ALA A 66 2.87 -8.79 9.46
C ALA A 66 1.35 -8.92 9.65
N PHE A 67 0.60 -7.87 9.38
CA PHE A 67 -0.85 -7.81 9.59
C PHE A 67 -1.58 -7.74 8.26
N THR A 68 -2.61 -8.57 8.11
CA THR A 68 -3.48 -8.58 6.93
C THR A 68 -4.94 -8.54 7.35
N VAL A 69 -5.75 -7.67 6.74
CA VAL A 69 -7.20 -7.73 6.82
C VAL A 69 -7.77 -8.37 5.56
N ALA A 70 -8.74 -9.26 5.73
CA ALA A 70 -9.51 -9.84 4.65
C ALA A 70 -11.01 -9.73 4.96
N PHE A 71 -11.81 -9.72 3.92
CA PHE A 71 -13.27 -9.76 4.04
C PHE A 71 -13.76 -11.16 3.69
N GLY A 72 -14.88 -11.56 4.31
CA GLY A 72 -15.37 -12.94 4.28
C GLY A 72 -15.73 -13.50 2.90
N GLU A 73 -15.78 -12.68 1.86
CA GLU A 73 -16.03 -13.11 0.49
C GLU A 73 -14.70 -13.39 -0.22
N LYS A 74 -14.49 -14.66 -0.59
CA LYS A 74 -13.22 -15.14 -1.18
C LYS A 74 -12.79 -14.39 -2.44
N GLU A 75 -13.72 -13.84 -3.21
CA GLU A 75 -13.43 -13.12 -4.45
C GLU A 75 -12.71 -11.78 -4.25
N TYR A 76 -12.73 -11.24 -3.02
CA TYR A 76 -12.10 -9.96 -2.67
C TYR A 76 -10.96 -10.13 -1.66
N SER A 77 -10.53 -11.36 -1.41
CA SER A 77 -9.55 -11.65 -0.36
C SER A 77 -8.16 -11.88 -0.96
N GLU A 78 -7.24 -10.98 -0.65
CA GLU A 78 -5.80 -11.13 -0.93
C GLU A 78 -5.07 -11.94 0.17
N ILE A 79 -5.84 -12.66 1.02
CA ILE A 79 -5.27 -13.32 2.21
C ILE A 79 -4.37 -14.49 1.84
N ASP A 80 -4.67 -15.18 0.74
CA ASP A 80 -3.89 -16.35 0.31
C ASP A 80 -2.54 -15.91 -0.24
N GLU A 81 -2.52 -14.83 -1.04
CA GLU A 81 -1.31 -14.21 -1.54
C GLU A 81 -0.44 -13.67 -0.40
N ALA A 82 -1.04 -12.89 0.52
CA ALA A 82 -0.35 -12.38 1.69
C ALA A 82 0.21 -13.51 2.57
N SER A 83 -0.55 -14.60 2.72
CA SER A 83 -0.10 -15.78 3.49
C SER A 83 1.08 -16.49 2.84
N SER A 84 1.06 -16.59 1.50
CA SER A 84 2.17 -17.16 0.74
C SER A 84 3.45 -16.33 0.90
N ILE A 85 3.32 -14.99 0.81
CA ILE A 85 4.43 -14.06 1.01
C ILE A 85 4.96 -14.16 2.44
N ALA A 86 4.09 -14.11 3.45
CA ALA A 86 4.49 -14.19 4.85
C ALA A 86 5.22 -15.50 5.16
N LYS A 87 4.74 -16.63 4.62
CA LYS A 87 5.40 -17.93 4.74
C LYS A 87 6.78 -17.95 4.06
N HIS A 88 6.90 -17.35 2.88
CA HIS A 88 8.17 -17.27 2.17
C HIS A 88 9.20 -16.43 2.92
N LEU A 89 8.75 -15.37 3.59
CA LEU A 89 9.59 -14.45 4.36
C LEU A 89 9.86 -14.93 5.80
N ASP A 90 9.22 -16.01 6.22
CA ASP A 90 9.30 -16.56 7.59
C ASP A 90 8.94 -15.51 8.66
N VAL A 91 7.84 -14.75 8.42
CA VAL A 91 7.36 -13.73 9.35
C VAL A 91 6.09 -14.18 10.08
N GLU A 92 5.89 -13.68 11.30
CA GLU A 92 4.66 -13.92 12.06
C GLU A 92 3.49 -13.22 11.37
N HIS A 93 2.53 -14.01 10.85
CA HIS A 93 1.41 -13.48 10.09
C HIS A 93 0.12 -13.45 10.90
N ILE A 94 -0.35 -12.26 11.26
CA ILE A 94 -1.60 -12.02 11.99
C ILE A 94 -2.67 -11.61 10.98
N LYS A 95 -3.75 -12.40 10.95
CA LYS A 95 -4.84 -12.26 9.97
C LYS A 95 -6.12 -11.84 10.68
N LEU A 96 -6.74 -10.76 10.21
CA LEU A 96 -8.07 -10.35 10.60
C LEU A 96 -9.05 -10.67 9.47
N ILE A 97 -10.00 -11.56 9.74
CA ILE A 97 -11.12 -11.81 8.82
C ILE A 97 -12.29 -10.97 9.31
N ALA A 98 -12.55 -9.86 8.64
CA ALA A 98 -13.60 -8.93 8.99
C ALA A 98 -14.90 -9.28 8.28
N GLY A 99 -16.00 -9.20 9.01
CA GLY A 99 -17.36 -9.39 8.50
C GLY A 99 -18.19 -8.12 8.53
N LEU A 100 -19.44 -8.23 8.10
CA LEU A 100 -20.40 -7.11 8.10
C LEU A 100 -20.59 -6.49 9.50
N GLU A 101 -20.56 -7.28 10.55
CA GLU A 101 -20.73 -6.79 11.92
C GLU A 101 -19.52 -5.99 12.39
N ASP A 102 -18.29 -6.37 11.99
CA ASP A 102 -17.08 -5.59 12.26
C ASP A 102 -17.15 -4.24 11.55
N PHE A 103 -17.62 -4.24 10.31
CA PHE A 103 -17.84 -3.04 9.53
C PHE A 103 -18.83 -2.07 10.23
N LYS A 104 -20.00 -2.59 10.63
CA LYS A 104 -21.02 -1.81 11.34
C LYS A 104 -20.47 -1.24 12.64
N ARG A 105 -19.76 -2.07 13.42
CA ARG A 105 -19.15 -1.66 14.71
C ARG A 105 -18.11 -0.54 14.52
N ALA A 106 -17.34 -0.59 13.45
CA ALA A 106 -16.28 0.37 13.18
C ALA A 106 -16.80 1.67 12.55
N PHE A 107 -17.96 1.65 11.89
CA PHE A 107 -18.45 2.73 11.04
C PHE A 107 -18.50 4.09 11.78
N ASP A 108 -19.19 4.16 12.90
CA ASP A 108 -19.33 5.43 13.66
C ASP A 108 -17.98 5.98 14.12
N LYS A 109 -17.06 5.09 14.50
CA LYS A 109 -15.71 5.48 14.92
C LYS A 109 -14.90 6.03 13.75
N VAL A 110 -14.98 5.38 12.60
CA VAL A 110 -14.30 5.84 11.37
C VAL A 110 -14.81 7.21 10.95
N VAL A 111 -16.14 7.39 10.91
CA VAL A 111 -16.75 8.69 10.60
C VAL A 111 -16.31 9.77 11.59
N TYR A 112 -16.26 9.45 12.88
CA TYR A 112 -15.80 10.40 13.90
C TYR A 112 -14.33 10.82 13.70
N HIS A 113 -13.44 9.89 13.37
CA HIS A 113 -12.00 10.16 13.23
C HIS A 113 -11.62 10.83 11.90
N LEU A 114 -12.48 10.75 10.90
CA LEU A 114 -12.19 11.35 9.58
C LEU A 114 -12.49 12.86 9.51
N ASP A 115 -13.26 13.41 10.44
CA ASP A 115 -13.70 14.81 10.47
C ASP A 115 -14.47 15.30 9.24
N PHE A 116 -14.43 14.59 8.12
CA PHE A 116 -15.17 14.90 6.89
C PHE A 116 -15.63 13.62 6.17
N PRO A 117 -16.72 13.69 5.37
CA PRO A 117 -17.21 12.53 4.65
C PRO A 117 -16.21 12.04 3.59
N THR A 118 -15.98 10.74 3.56
CA THR A 118 -15.25 10.07 2.48
C THR A 118 -16.10 8.94 1.92
N ALA A 119 -15.98 8.70 0.61
CA ALA A 119 -16.60 7.57 -0.08
C ALA A 119 -15.62 6.41 -0.29
N ASP A 120 -14.44 6.47 0.29
CA ASP A 120 -13.43 5.44 0.14
C ASP A 120 -13.66 4.28 1.13
N PRO A 121 -14.05 3.09 0.66
CA PRO A 121 -14.29 1.94 1.51
C PRO A 121 -13.01 1.37 2.13
N SER A 122 -11.83 1.68 1.59
CA SER A 122 -10.53 1.21 2.11
C SER A 122 -10.27 1.74 3.52
N THR A 123 -10.84 2.90 3.86
CA THR A 123 -10.71 3.50 5.19
C THR A 123 -11.19 2.57 6.30
N MET A 124 -12.26 1.80 6.03
CA MET A 124 -12.79 0.83 6.99
C MET A 124 -11.81 -0.33 7.22
N ALA A 125 -11.20 -0.82 6.14
CA ALA A 125 -10.18 -1.86 6.21
C ALA A 125 -8.96 -1.38 7.02
N ILE A 126 -8.48 -0.17 6.73
CA ILE A 126 -7.35 0.45 7.45
C ILE A 126 -7.67 0.60 8.94
N TYR A 127 -8.88 1.08 9.29
CA TYR A 127 -9.27 1.20 10.69
C TYR A 127 -9.24 -0.16 11.41
N LEU A 128 -9.86 -1.18 10.81
CA LEU A 128 -9.97 -2.52 11.42
C LEU A 128 -8.60 -3.18 11.59
N ILE A 129 -7.72 -3.06 10.61
CA ILE A 129 -6.37 -3.64 10.72
C ILE A 129 -5.50 -2.86 11.71
N CYS A 130 -5.65 -1.54 11.82
CA CYS A 130 -4.99 -0.74 12.83
C CYS A 130 -5.48 -1.10 14.24
N GLU A 131 -6.79 -1.31 14.43
CA GLU A 131 -7.38 -1.75 15.69
C GLU A 131 -6.82 -3.13 16.11
N GLU A 132 -6.63 -4.04 15.16
CA GLU A 132 -6.01 -5.35 15.42
C GLU A 132 -4.53 -5.21 15.76
N ALA A 133 -3.77 -4.49 14.94
CA ALA A 133 -2.34 -4.27 15.15
C ALA A 133 -2.03 -3.62 16.49
N ALA A 134 -2.87 -2.69 16.92
CA ALA A 134 -2.72 -1.98 18.20
C ALA A 134 -2.78 -2.89 19.44
N LYS A 135 -3.34 -4.10 19.33
CA LYS A 135 -3.32 -5.10 20.41
C LYS A 135 -1.93 -5.73 20.59
N HIS A 136 -1.08 -5.65 19.60
CA HIS A 136 0.22 -6.33 19.55
C HIS A 136 1.41 -5.36 19.62
N LEU A 137 1.30 -4.19 18.97
CA LEU A 137 2.40 -3.24 18.85
C LEU A 137 1.87 -1.83 18.59
N LYS A 138 2.78 -0.83 18.59
CA LYS A 138 2.42 0.58 18.45
C LYS A 138 2.81 1.20 17.12
N VAL A 139 3.67 0.55 16.37
CA VAL A 139 4.21 1.07 15.11
C VAL A 139 4.09 0.02 14.03
N VAL A 140 3.56 0.40 12.88
CA VAL A 140 3.53 -0.43 11.66
C VAL A 140 4.03 0.37 10.48
N LEU A 141 4.73 -0.29 9.57
CA LEU A 141 5.11 0.25 8.27
C LEU A 141 4.06 -0.15 7.23
N SER A 142 3.84 0.74 6.27
CA SER A 142 2.91 0.55 5.16
C SER A 142 3.61 0.80 3.82
N GLY A 143 3.07 0.21 2.75
CA GLY A 143 3.49 0.47 1.37
C GLY A 143 2.80 1.68 0.72
N GLU A 144 2.07 2.48 1.48
CA GLU A 144 1.34 3.65 0.98
C GLU A 144 2.24 4.66 0.26
N GLY A 145 1.73 5.23 -0.83
CA GLY A 145 2.45 6.20 -1.65
C GLY A 145 3.24 5.58 -2.81
N SER A 146 3.33 4.26 -2.88
CA SER A 146 4.04 3.57 -3.97
C SER A 146 3.35 3.78 -5.32
N ASP A 147 2.04 3.68 -5.37
CA ASP A 147 1.26 3.87 -6.60
C ASP A 147 1.41 5.29 -7.16
N GLU A 148 1.48 6.30 -6.30
CA GLU A 148 1.72 7.68 -6.68
C GLU A 148 3.13 7.89 -7.23
N LEU A 149 4.12 7.24 -6.65
CA LEU A 149 5.52 7.39 -7.05
C LEU A 149 5.88 6.59 -8.31
N PHE A 150 5.31 5.39 -8.45
CA PHE A 150 5.66 4.45 -9.52
C PHE A 150 4.56 4.29 -10.58
N GLY A 151 3.46 5.03 -10.46
CA GLY A 151 2.36 5.02 -11.44
C GLY A 151 1.56 3.72 -11.43
N GLY A 152 1.34 3.11 -10.26
CA GLY A 152 0.67 1.81 -10.11
C GLY A 152 -0.83 1.84 -10.36
N TYR A 153 -1.49 2.98 -10.17
CA TYR A 153 -2.94 3.07 -10.38
C TYR A 153 -3.35 2.89 -11.84
N LYS A 154 -4.37 2.08 -12.06
CA LYS A 154 -4.93 1.84 -13.40
C LYS A 154 -5.35 3.14 -14.11
N VAL A 155 -5.82 4.14 -13.36
CA VAL A 155 -6.22 5.45 -13.89
C VAL A 155 -5.08 6.17 -14.63
N TYR A 156 -3.82 5.90 -14.29
CA TYR A 156 -2.70 6.48 -15.02
C TYR A 156 -2.54 5.91 -16.43
N ASN A 157 -2.99 4.67 -16.67
CA ASN A 157 -3.02 4.07 -18.01
C ASN A 157 -4.17 4.62 -18.86
N GLU A 158 -5.28 5.06 -18.25
CA GLU A 158 -6.40 5.67 -18.95
C GLU A 158 -6.00 7.01 -19.58
N SER A 159 -5.06 7.74 -18.98
CA SER A 159 -4.55 8.99 -19.55
C SER A 159 -3.89 8.79 -20.91
N ALA A 160 -3.32 7.63 -21.20
CA ALA A 160 -2.73 7.29 -22.49
C ALA A 160 -3.80 7.13 -23.59
N VAL A 161 -4.97 6.62 -23.23
CA VAL A 161 -6.14 6.51 -24.14
C VAL A 161 -6.76 7.89 -24.33
N SER A 162 -6.96 8.65 -23.26
CA SER A 162 -7.48 10.02 -23.32
C SER A 162 -6.59 10.92 -24.17
N SER A 163 -5.26 10.80 -24.07
CA SER A 163 -4.33 11.60 -24.88
C SER A 163 -4.46 11.34 -26.37
N LYS A 164 -4.80 10.10 -26.77
CA LYS A 164 -5.09 9.77 -28.17
C LYS A 164 -6.41 10.41 -28.64
N ILE A 165 -7.42 10.42 -27.79
CA ILE A 165 -8.70 11.08 -28.07
C ILE A 165 -8.52 12.60 -28.15
N TYR A 166 -7.72 13.20 -27.27
CA TYR A 166 -7.39 14.63 -27.33
C TYR A 166 -6.66 15.07 -28.61
N ARG A 167 -5.96 14.17 -29.29
CA ARG A 167 -5.29 14.41 -30.58
C ARG A 167 -6.23 14.33 -31.78
N LEU A 168 -7.47 13.88 -31.61
CA LEU A 168 -8.45 13.82 -32.69
C LEU A 168 -8.92 15.24 -33.09
N PRO A 169 -9.24 15.46 -34.38
CA PRO A 169 -9.83 16.70 -34.85
C PRO A 169 -11.13 17.03 -34.12
N SER A 170 -11.41 18.32 -33.92
CA SER A 170 -12.58 18.80 -33.16
C SER A 170 -13.92 18.32 -33.71
N CYS A 171 -13.99 18.00 -35.00
CA CYS A 171 -15.18 17.46 -35.64
C CYS A 171 -15.53 16.05 -35.16
N ILE A 172 -14.51 15.23 -34.83
CA ILE A 172 -14.70 13.85 -34.31
C ILE A 172 -15.01 13.88 -32.82
N LYS A 173 -14.42 14.80 -32.05
CA LYS A 173 -14.65 14.94 -30.61
C LYS A 173 -16.08 15.32 -30.22
N LYS A 174 -16.81 15.95 -31.13
CA LYS A 174 -18.21 16.35 -30.90
C LYS A 174 -19.22 15.22 -31.11
N THR A 175 -18.76 14.09 -31.64
CA THR A 175 -19.61 12.93 -31.97
C THR A 175 -19.36 11.73 -31.02
N LEU A 176 -18.33 11.82 -30.15
CA LEU A 176 -18.03 10.92 -29.06
C LEU A 176 -18.52 11.51 -27.73
#